data_6a7dbe31e51e49a229ba95c1b7b878f2
#
_entry.id   6a7dbe31e51e49a229ba95c1b7b878f2
#
_cell.length_a   1.000
_cell.length_b   1.000
_cell.length_c   1.000
_cell.angle_alpha   90.00
_cell.angle_beta   90.00
_cell.angle_gamma   90.00
#
_symmetry.space_group_name_H-M   'P 1'
#
loop_
_entity.id
_entity.type
_entity.pdbx_description
1 polymer ?
#
loop_
_entity_poly.entity_id
_entity_poly.type
_entity_poly.pdbx_seq_one_letter_code
_entity_poly.pdbx_strand_id
1 'polypeptide(L)'
;MIRFIILIGYMGLMMYLQISGELNQYINVHYNYLAVLSMVLAFIMAIVQLILWNQADPSMQKKHEEIHQHVGHEHHGHQHNLEKTSQRGLAYLLLSLPLIVGLLFPTVSLDTTIVEAKGFNFPVSKESVGDPDMQTQYLKPDTSMYFNKTDYDKQMAKAMKQYDGQSVISITDENYLEIMELIYNYPSQFAGKRISYKGFVYNSKREESVDQFVFRFGIIHCVADSGVFGLLVHFPEHTQFQNNDWVTITGTVELSYYPPFKRQIPTVQVEKVIADQAPKNQYVYRSF
;
A
#
# COMPACT_ATOMS: atom_id res chain seq x y z
N MET A 1 2.80 -12.94 32.67
CA MET A 1 3.66 -11.73 32.49
C MET A 1 4.02 -11.49 31.03
N ILE A 2 4.78 -12.35 30.32
CA ILE A 2 5.26 -12.08 28.94
C ILE A 2 4.11 -11.76 27.98
N ARG A 3 3.01 -12.50 27.98
CA ARG A 3 1.83 -12.23 27.11
C ARG A 3 1.25 -10.84 27.31
N PHE A 4 1.16 -10.41 28.56
CA PHE A 4 0.68 -9.07 28.91
C PHE A 4 1.62 -7.99 28.36
N ILE A 5 2.94 -8.16 28.52
CA ILE A 5 3.95 -7.21 28.02
C ILE A 5 3.89 -7.11 26.49
N ILE A 6 3.73 -8.23 25.78
CA ILE A 6 3.60 -8.25 24.31
C ILE A 6 2.32 -7.48 23.88
N LEU A 7 1.18 -7.71 24.52
CA LEU A 7 -0.07 -7.00 24.20
C LEU A 7 0.04 -5.49 24.42
N ILE A 8 0.62 -5.06 25.53
CA ILE A 8 0.88 -3.64 25.79
C ILE A 8 1.88 -3.07 24.78
N GLY A 9 2.89 -3.85 24.40
CA GLY A 9 3.85 -3.48 23.36
C GLY A 9 3.16 -3.21 22.01
N TYR A 10 2.25 -4.09 21.57
CA TYR A 10 1.49 -3.88 20.33
C TYR A 10 0.57 -2.66 20.40
N MET A 11 -0.12 -2.47 21.54
CA MET A 11 -0.93 -1.28 21.74
C MET A 11 -0.08 0.00 21.64
N GLY A 12 1.09 0.01 22.30
CA GLY A 12 2.02 1.14 22.28
C GLY A 12 2.58 1.41 20.88
N LEU A 13 2.97 0.35 20.14
CA LEU A 13 3.45 0.48 18.77
C LEU A 13 2.37 1.07 17.84
N MET A 14 1.14 0.55 17.90
CA MET A 14 0.05 1.08 17.08
C MET A 14 -0.29 2.53 17.43
N MET A 15 -0.26 2.87 18.71
CA MET A 15 -0.45 4.25 19.16
C MET A 15 0.66 5.17 18.66
N TYR A 16 1.92 4.73 18.73
CA TYR A 16 3.06 5.48 18.21
C TYR A 16 2.92 5.73 16.70
N LEU A 17 2.67 4.70 15.89
CA LEU A 17 2.50 4.81 14.43
C LEU A 17 1.35 5.74 14.06
N GLN A 18 0.28 5.77 14.85
CA GLN A 18 -0.87 6.63 14.60
C GLN A 18 -0.59 8.10 14.96
N ILE A 19 0.07 8.36 16.08
CA ILE A 19 0.41 9.72 16.53
C ILE A 19 1.50 10.32 15.64
N SER A 20 2.51 9.53 15.24
CA SER A 20 3.57 9.99 14.33
C SER A 20 3.08 10.22 12.90
N GLY A 21 1.93 9.63 12.52
CA GLY A 21 1.41 9.64 11.15
C GLY A 21 2.09 8.61 10.24
N GLU A 22 3.02 7.82 10.75
CA GLU A 22 3.74 6.79 9.99
C GLU A 22 2.82 5.62 9.58
N LEU A 23 1.70 5.43 10.30
CA LEU A 23 0.72 4.41 9.94
C LEU A 23 0.24 4.54 8.49
N ASN A 24 0.17 5.77 7.97
CA ASN A 24 -0.26 6.06 6.60
C ASN A 24 0.71 5.51 5.53
N GLN A 25 1.93 5.12 5.90
CA GLN A 25 2.88 4.45 5.00
C GLN A 25 2.60 2.96 4.87
N TYR A 26 1.84 2.37 5.81
CA TYR A 26 1.58 0.94 5.86
C TYR A 26 0.18 0.56 5.42
N ILE A 27 -0.82 1.40 5.72
CA ILE A 27 -2.22 1.13 5.37
C ILE A 27 -2.88 2.38 4.78
N ASN A 28 -3.89 2.15 3.96
CA ASN A 28 -4.71 3.21 3.43
C ASN A 28 -5.43 3.95 4.59
N VAL A 29 -5.42 5.26 4.54
CA VAL A 29 -5.99 6.16 5.57
C VAL A 29 -7.46 5.86 5.91
N HIS A 30 -8.22 5.32 4.94
CA HIS A 30 -9.60 4.92 5.14
C HIS A 30 -9.77 3.73 6.10
N TYR A 31 -8.70 2.96 6.34
CA TYR A 31 -8.68 1.81 7.26
C TYR A 31 -8.08 2.12 8.63
N ASN A 32 -7.79 3.39 8.94
CA ASN A 32 -7.25 3.78 10.25
C ASN A 32 -8.13 3.32 11.43
N TYR A 33 -9.44 3.18 11.22
CA TYR A 33 -10.35 2.63 12.24
C TYR A 33 -10.01 1.19 12.65
N LEU A 34 -9.41 0.39 11.74
CA LEU A 34 -8.96 -0.98 12.07
C LEU A 34 -7.78 -0.95 13.05
N ALA A 35 -6.89 0.03 12.94
CA ALA A 35 -5.80 0.21 13.89
C ALA A 35 -6.34 0.58 15.29
N VAL A 36 -7.33 1.48 15.35
CA VAL A 36 -8.01 1.82 16.61
C VAL A 36 -8.70 0.58 17.20
N LEU A 37 -9.43 -0.18 16.38
CA LEU A 37 -10.08 -1.42 16.80
C LEU A 37 -9.06 -2.43 17.35
N SER A 38 -7.91 -2.59 16.68
CA SER A 38 -6.84 -3.49 17.14
C SER A 38 -6.27 -3.07 18.49
N MET A 39 -6.10 -1.77 18.73
CA MET A 39 -5.66 -1.24 20.04
C MET A 39 -6.66 -1.55 21.15
N VAL A 40 -7.96 -1.34 20.88
CA VAL A 40 -9.04 -1.64 21.84
C VAL A 40 -9.06 -3.12 22.17
N LEU A 41 -8.99 -3.99 21.16
CA LEU A 41 -8.95 -5.43 21.36
C LEU A 41 -7.70 -5.87 22.15
N ALA A 42 -6.52 -5.34 21.83
CA ALA A 42 -5.29 -5.62 22.55
C ALA A 42 -5.39 -5.19 24.02
N PHE A 43 -6.01 -4.04 24.29
CA PHE A 43 -6.26 -3.54 25.65
C PHE A 43 -7.19 -4.47 26.44
N ILE A 44 -8.32 -4.87 25.85
CA ILE A 44 -9.25 -5.81 26.48
C ILE A 44 -8.55 -7.14 26.78
N MET A 45 -7.79 -7.68 25.82
CA MET A 45 -7.03 -8.92 26.00
C MET A 45 -5.96 -8.78 27.09
N ALA A 46 -5.32 -7.61 27.21
CA ALA A 46 -4.36 -7.34 28.28
C ALA A 46 -5.03 -7.34 29.67
N ILE A 47 -6.23 -6.73 29.78
CA ILE A 47 -7.01 -6.77 31.03
C ILE A 47 -7.39 -8.21 31.40
N VAL A 48 -7.92 -8.98 30.45
CA VAL A 48 -8.26 -10.39 30.66
C VAL A 48 -7.03 -11.18 31.11
N GLN A 49 -5.88 -10.96 30.47
CA GLN A 49 -4.64 -11.64 30.87
C GLN A 49 -4.18 -11.26 32.27
N LEU A 50 -4.39 -10.02 32.70
CA LEU A 50 -4.09 -9.55 34.06
C LEU A 50 -5.00 -10.20 35.09
N ILE A 51 -6.32 -10.28 34.82
CA ILE A 51 -7.29 -10.93 35.70
C ILE A 51 -6.96 -12.41 35.85
N LEU A 52 -6.71 -13.12 34.76
CA LEU A 52 -6.34 -14.53 34.78
C LEU A 52 -5.03 -14.78 35.54
N TRP A 53 -4.08 -13.86 35.44
CA TRP A 53 -2.84 -13.97 36.19
C TRP A 53 -3.06 -13.75 37.70
N ASN A 54 -3.93 -12.82 38.08
CA ASN A 54 -4.24 -12.53 39.47
C ASN A 54 -5.09 -13.64 40.12
N GLN A 55 -5.88 -14.39 39.31
CA GLN A 55 -6.70 -15.50 39.76
C GLN A 55 -5.94 -16.85 39.78
N ALA A 56 -4.75 -16.92 39.22
CA ALA A 56 -3.90 -18.13 39.22
C ALA A 56 -3.30 -18.33 40.64
N ASP A 57 -4.10 -18.88 41.54
CA ASP A 57 -3.70 -19.23 42.92
C ASP A 57 -2.66 -20.36 42.84
N PRO A 58 -1.49 -20.25 43.47
CA PRO A 58 -0.46 -21.29 43.50
C PRO A 58 -0.92 -22.63 44.10
N SER A 59 -1.96 -22.61 44.93
CA SER A 59 -2.54 -23.79 45.53
C SER A 59 -3.31 -24.69 44.55
N MET A 60 -3.89 -24.14 43.50
CA MET A 60 -4.63 -24.88 42.47
C MET A 60 -3.71 -25.64 41.51
N GLN A 61 -2.52 -25.12 41.22
CA GLN A 61 -1.55 -25.78 40.34
C GLN A 61 -1.02 -27.10 40.92
N LYS A 62 -0.78 -27.14 42.24
CA LYS A 62 -0.34 -28.37 42.91
C LYS A 62 -1.40 -29.47 42.93
N LYS A 63 -2.67 -29.09 43.04
CA LYS A 63 -3.80 -30.03 43.09
C LYS A 63 -4.06 -30.69 41.71
N HIS A 64 -3.75 -30.02 40.64
CA HIS A 64 -3.84 -30.59 39.27
C HIS A 64 -2.72 -31.58 38.95
N GLU A 65 -1.51 -31.39 39.49
CA GLU A 65 -0.41 -32.33 39.33
C GLU A 65 -0.60 -33.63 40.09
N GLU A 66 -1.24 -33.59 41.27
CA GLU A 66 -1.54 -34.79 42.09
C GLU A 66 -2.70 -35.63 41.56
N ILE A 67 -3.67 -35.04 40.86
CA ILE A 67 -4.84 -35.76 40.33
C ILE A 67 -4.49 -36.55 39.03
N HIS A 68 -3.46 -36.13 38.27
CA HIS A 68 -3.09 -36.79 37.03
C HIS A 68 -2.23 -38.04 37.19
N GLN A 69 -1.87 -38.46 38.41
CA GLN A 69 -1.12 -39.68 38.65
C GLN A 69 -1.95 -40.97 38.75
N HIS A 70 -3.30 -40.89 38.77
CA HIS A 70 -4.11 -42.06 39.09
C HIS A 70 -5.25 -42.44 38.15
N VAL A 71 -5.40 -41.87 36.98
CA VAL A 71 -6.41 -42.35 36.02
C VAL A 71 -5.86 -42.40 34.62
N GLY A 72 -5.44 -43.57 34.19
CA GLY A 72 -5.17 -43.89 32.81
C GLY A 72 -6.47 -43.99 32.01
N HIS A 73 -6.92 -42.93 31.40
CA HIS A 73 -7.87 -42.94 30.28
C HIS A 73 -7.32 -42.08 29.16
N GLU A 74 -7.07 -42.78 28.03
CA GLU A 74 -6.70 -42.15 26.75
C GLU A 74 -7.86 -41.32 26.23
N HIS A 75 -7.91 -40.06 26.59
CA HIS A 75 -8.71 -39.07 25.88
C HIS A 75 -7.77 -38.34 24.91
N HIS A 76 -7.92 -38.63 23.63
CA HIS A 76 -7.39 -37.79 22.53
C HIS A 76 -8.04 -36.41 22.55
N GLY A 77 -7.76 -35.62 23.58
CA GLY A 77 -8.05 -34.21 23.60
C GLY A 77 -6.95 -33.51 22.79
N HIS A 78 -7.33 -32.81 21.74
CA HIS A 78 -6.45 -31.89 21.03
C HIS A 78 -6.05 -30.75 21.96
N GLN A 79 -5.02 -31.01 22.79
CA GLN A 79 -4.41 -29.97 23.62
C GLN A 79 -3.53 -29.09 22.72
N HIS A 80 -4.06 -27.95 22.35
CA HIS A 80 -3.30 -26.87 21.67
C HIS A 80 -2.33 -26.14 22.62
N ASN A 81 -1.88 -26.80 23.67
CA ASN A 81 -0.95 -26.23 24.63
C ASN A 81 0.49 -26.51 24.17
N LEU A 82 1.29 -25.43 24.01
CA LEU A 82 2.73 -25.53 23.76
C LEU A 82 3.39 -26.20 24.99
N GLU A 83 3.59 -27.53 24.93
CA GLU A 83 4.04 -28.33 26.07
C GLU A 83 5.55 -28.15 26.35
N LYS A 84 6.34 -27.95 25.30
CA LYS A 84 7.81 -27.80 25.44
C LYS A 84 8.19 -26.34 25.69
N THR A 85 9.07 -26.11 26.66
CA THR A 85 9.60 -24.78 26.98
C THR A 85 10.24 -24.11 25.76
N SER A 86 10.91 -24.89 24.89
CA SER A 86 11.50 -24.40 23.63
C SER A 86 10.43 -23.89 22.64
N GLN A 87 9.27 -24.56 22.55
CA GLN A 87 8.18 -24.12 21.68
C GLN A 87 7.54 -22.83 22.20
N ARG A 88 7.40 -22.69 23.53
CA ARG A 88 6.91 -21.44 24.14
C ARG A 88 7.90 -20.29 23.90
N GLY A 89 9.19 -20.53 24.03
CA GLY A 89 10.22 -19.54 23.77
C GLY A 89 10.21 -19.07 22.31
N LEU A 90 10.13 -20.01 21.37
CA LEU A 90 10.03 -19.70 19.94
C LEU A 90 8.76 -18.91 19.60
N ALA A 91 7.60 -19.28 20.17
CA ALA A 91 6.35 -18.57 19.96
C ALA A 91 6.42 -17.12 20.46
N TYR A 92 6.99 -16.89 21.65
CA TYR A 92 7.16 -15.53 22.16
C TYR A 92 8.18 -14.71 21.35
N LEU A 93 9.26 -15.34 20.86
CA LEU A 93 10.23 -14.70 19.97
C LEU A 93 9.53 -14.24 18.68
N LEU A 94 8.78 -15.15 18.04
CA LEU A 94 8.06 -14.83 16.80
C LEU A 94 6.99 -13.75 17.01
N LEU A 95 6.28 -13.78 18.14
CA LEU A 95 5.29 -12.75 18.47
C LEU A 95 5.93 -11.40 18.81
N SER A 96 7.12 -11.37 19.38
CA SER A 96 7.83 -10.11 19.69
C SER A 96 8.57 -9.53 18.49
N LEU A 97 8.85 -10.33 17.45
CA LEU A 97 9.62 -9.89 16.28
C LEU A 97 9.04 -8.64 15.60
N PRO A 98 7.72 -8.53 15.31
CA PRO A 98 7.17 -7.31 14.72
C PRO A 98 7.30 -6.08 15.62
N LEU A 99 7.26 -6.26 16.95
CA LEU A 99 7.50 -5.17 17.90
C LEU A 99 8.94 -4.69 17.84
N ILE A 100 9.89 -5.64 17.83
CA ILE A 100 11.31 -5.35 17.74
C ILE A 100 11.62 -4.60 16.44
N VAL A 101 11.09 -5.10 15.32
CA VAL A 101 11.28 -4.47 14.00
C VAL A 101 10.63 -3.10 13.97
N GLY A 102 9.38 -2.97 14.39
CA GLY A 102 8.64 -1.70 14.33
C GLY A 102 9.15 -0.60 15.26
N LEU A 103 9.89 -0.95 16.33
CA LEU A 103 10.45 0.03 17.28
C LEU A 103 11.92 0.38 16.99
N LEU A 104 12.70 -0.58 16.45
CA LEU A 104 14.14 -0.40 16.30
C LEU A 104 14.56 -0.02 14.88
N PHE A 105 13.78 -0.36 13.86
CA PHE A 105 14.14 -0.03 12.48
C PHE A 105 13.41 1.24 12.04
N PRO A 106 14.13 2.18 11.42
CA PRO A 106 13.50 3.39 10.89
C PRO A 106 12.54 3.02 9.75
N THR A 107 11.46 3.79 9.64
CA THR A 107 10.56 3.71 8.49
C THR A 107 11.31 4.16 7.24
N VAL A 108 11.29 3.36 6.20
CA VAL A 108 11.87 3.70 4.91
C VAL A 108 10.78 4.26 4.02
N SER A 109 10.89 5.53 3.63
CA SER A 109 9.99 6.09 2.63
C SER A 109 10.30 5.47 1.26
N LEU A 110 9.25 5.24 0.49
CA LEU A 110 9.40 4.78 -0.88
C LEU A 110 9.99 5.92 -1.73
N ASP A 111 11.02 5.61 -2.52
CA ASP A 111 11.67 6.52 -3.45
C ASP A 111 11.95 5.84 -4.80
N THR A 112 12.65 6.53 -5.69
CA THR A 112 12.97 6.00 -7.04
C THR A 112 13.79 4.72 -7.00
N THR A 113 14.51 4.40 -5.92
CA THR A 113 15.29 3.14 -5.80
C THR A 113 14.35 1.93 -5.77
N ILE A 114 13.16 2.09 -5.20
CA ILE A 114 12.13 1.04 -5.19
C ILE A 114 11.49 0.91 -6.58
N VAL A 115 11.33 2.02 -7.31
CA VAL A 115 10.87 1.98 -8.71
C VAL A 115 11.86 1.20 -9.57
N GLU A 116 13.15 1.40 -9.36
CA GLU A 116 14.22 0.66 -10.06
C GLU A 116 14.23 -0.83 -9.68
N ALA A 117 14.08 -1.14 -8.40
CA ALA A 117 14.15 -2.51 -7.89
C ALA A 117 12.93 -3.37 -8.26
N LYS A 118 11.71 -2.79 -8.20
CA LYS A 118 10.46 -3.50 -8.51
C LYS A 118 10.05 -3.39 -9.98
N GLY A 119 10.66 -2.45 -10.73
CA GLY A 119 10.14 -1.99 -12.02
C GLY A 119 8.86 -1.16 -11.82
N PHE A 120 8.52 -0.36 -12.79
CA PHE A 120 7.20 0.27 -12.84
C PHE A 120 6.34 -0.45 -13.87
N ASN A 121 5.10 -0.65 -13.53
CA ASN A 121 4.13 -1.30 -14.40
C ASN A 121 3.02 -0.30 -14.71
N PHE A 122 2.88 0.04 -15.99
CA PHE A 122 1.66 0.70 -16.43
C PHE A 122 0.52 -0.34 -16.40
N PRO A 123 -0.60 -0.04 -15.77
CA PRO A 123 -1.79 -0.85 -15.95
C PRO A 123 -2.13 -0.91 -17.44
N VAL A 124 -2.21 -2.10 -17.96
CA VAL A 124 -2.53 -2.33 -19.38
C VAL A 124 -4.01 -2.07 -19.57
N SER A 125 -4.39 -1.14 -20.43
CA SER A 125 -5.80 -0.99 -20.81
C SER A 125 -6.31 -2.26 -21.48
N LYS A 126 -7.58 -2.59 -21.26
CA LYS A 126 -8.26 -3.72 -21.91
C LYS A 126 -8.27 -3.59 -23.44
N GLU A 127 -8.07 -2.38 -23.96
CA GLU A 127 -7.98 -2.08 -25.42
C GLU A 127 -6.67 -2.55 -26.07
N SER A 128 -5.66 -2.89 -25.27
CA SER A 128 -4.33 -3.30 -25.75
C SER A 128 -4.00 -4.78 -25.53
N VAL A 129 -4.98 -5.65 -25.45
CA VAL A 129 -4.78 -7.10 -25.34
C VAL A 129 -4.32 -7.66 -26.69
N GLY A 130 -3.02 -7.92 -26.82
CA GLY A 130 -2.49 -8.44 -28.10
C GLY A 130 -1.18 -9.21 -28.04
N ASP A 131 -0.55 -9.40 -26.87
CA ASP A 131 0.70 -10.17 -26.81
C ASP A 131 0.69 -11.21 -25.67
N PRO A 132 0.61 -12.53 -26.02
CA PRO A 132 0.62 -13.62 -25.03
C PRO A 132 1.97 -13.82 -24.33
N ASP A 133 3.07 -13.29 -24.86
CA ASP A 133 4.43 -13.63 -24.39
C ASP A 133 4.97 -12.71 -23.29
N MET A 134 4.24 -11.68 -22.88
CA MET A 134 4.64 -10.86 -21.74
C MET A 134 4.10 -11.43 -20.42
N GLN A 135 4.76 -12.41 -19.87
CA GLN A 135 4.64 -12.82 -18.46
C GLN A 135 5.40 -11.82 -17.55
N THR A 136 5.01 -10.56 -17.58
CA THR A 136 5.40 -9.64 -16.53
C THR A 136 4.29 -9.67 -15.49
N GLN A 137 4.65 -10.02 -14.26
CA GLN A 137 3.73 -10.01 -13.12
C GLN A 137 3.26 -8.58 -12.89
N TYR A 138 2.15 -8.23 -13.50
CA TYR A 138 1.53 -6.92 -13.34
C TYR A 138 0.92 -6.85 -11.95
N LEU A 139 1.48 -6.05 -11.07
CA LEU A 139 0.70 -5.45 -9.99
C LEU A 139 -0.29 -4.48 -10.66
N LYS A 140 -1.32 -5.04 -11.28
CA LYS A 140 -2.50 -4.25 -11.57
C LYS A 140 -3.00 -3.75 -10.23
N PRO A 141 -3.35 -2.48 -10.09
CA PRO A 141 -4.40 -2.11 -9.17
C PRO A 141 -5.72 -2.65 -9.75
N ASP A 142 -5.77 -3.95 -9.96
CA ASP A 142 -6.97 -4.64 -10.41
C ASP A 142 -7.82 -4.91 -9.18
N THR A 143 -8.51 -3.88 -8.72
CA THR A 143 -9.56 -4.02 -7.73
C THR A 143 -10.70 -4.91 -8.23
N SER A 144 -10.69 -5.33 -9.50
CA SER A 144 -11.65 -6.31 -10.04
C SER A 144 -11.56 -7.67 -9.34
N MET A 145 -10.47 -7.99 -8.64
CA MET A 145 -10.40 -9.16 -7.75
C MET A 145 -11.34 -9.06 -6.54
N TYR A 146 -11.69 -7.84 -6.12
CA TYR A 146 -12.56 -7.57 -4.96
C TYR A 146 -13.97 -7.16 -5.36
N PHE A 147 -14.15 -6.79 -6.62
CA PHE A 147 -15.45 -6.45 -7.20
C PHE A 147 -15.78 -7.41 -8.31
N ASN A 148 -17.03 -7.85 -8.38
CA ASN A 148 -17.55 -8.46 -9.58
C ASN A 148 -17.26 -7.52 -10.77
N LYS A 149 -16.77 -8.05 -11.90
CA LYS A 149 -16.39 -7.27 -13.09
C LYS A 149 -17.48 -6.25 -13.48
N THR A 150 -18.75 -6.63 -13.32
CA THR A 150 -19.90 -5.76 -13.59
C THR A 150 -19.96 -4.55 -12.67
N ASP A 151 -19.60 -4.71 -11.40
CA ASP A 151 -19.65 -3.60 -10.42
C ASP A 151 -18.44 -2.68 -10.59
N TYR A 152 -17.28 -3.24 -10.94
CA TYR A 152 -16.13 -2.45 -11.34
C TYR A 152 -16.41 -1.58 -12.58
N ASP A 153 -16.97 -2.17 -13.64
CA ASP A 153 -17.32 -1.44 -14.87
C ASP A 153 -18.36 -0.33 -14.60
N LYS A 154 -19.34 -0.58 -13.71
CA LYS A 154 -20.31 0.45 -13.27
C LYS A 154 -19.62 1.58 -12.48
N GLN A 155 -18.69 1.25 -11.60
CA GLN A 155 -17.94 2.22 -10.79
C GLN A 155 -17.07 3.10 -11.69
N MET A 156 -16.36 2.50 -12.65
CA MET A 156 -15.56 3.25 -13.63
C MET A 156 -16.44 4.14 -14.51
N ALA A 157 -17.58 3.64 -14.98
CA ALA A 157 -18.52 4.43 -15.76
C ALA A 157 -19.13 5.61 -14.96
N LYS A 158 -19.35 5.42 -13.66
CA LYS A 158 -19.80 6.50 -12.76
C LYS A 158 -18.70 7.54 -12.55
N ALA A 159 -17.47 7.11 -12.30
CA ALA A 159 -16.33 7.99 -12.15
C ALA A 159 -16.06 8.78 -13.45
N MET A 160 -16.13 8.12 -14.63
CA MET A 160 -15.98 8.80 -15.90
C MET A 160 -16.99 9.94 -16.11
N LYS A 161 -18.26 9.74 -15.73
CA LYS A 161 -19.29 10.79 -15.85
C LYS A 161 -18.95 12.05 -15.06
N GLN A 162 -18.20 11.93 -13.98
CA GLN A 162 -17.78 13.06 -13.16
C GLN A 162 -16.79 13.97 -13.90
N TYR A 163 -15.97 13.40 -14.80
CA TYR A 163 -14.97 14.12 -15.60
C TYR A 163 -15.40 14.33 -17.06
N ASP A 164 -16.58 13.86 -17.42
CA ASP A 164 -17.13 14.06 -18.76
C ASP A 164 -17.41 15.55 -19.00
N GLY A 165 -17.05 16.03 -20.20
CA GLY A 165 -17.20 17.44 -20.55
C GLY A 165 -16.20 18.41 -19.91
N GLN A 166 -15.34 17.95 -18.99
CA GLN A 166 -14.27 18.79 -18.45
C GLN A 166 -13.09 18.82 -19.43
N SER A 167 -12.68 20.01 -19.83
CA SER A 167 -11.48 20.23 -20.69
C SER A 167 -10.20 20.30 -19.85
N VAL A 168 -10.31 20.66 -18.57
CA VAL A 168 -9.18 20.75 -17.62
C VAL A 168 -9.54 19.95 -16.38
N ILE A 169 -8.69 19.00 -16.02
CA ILE A 169 -8.87 18.12 -14.86
C ILE A 169 -7.73 18.37 -13.86
N SER A 170 -8.09 18.85 -12.69
CA SER A 170 -7.15 18.98 -11.57
C SER A 170 -7.09 17.67 -10.80
N ILE A 171 -5.90 17.06 -10.76
CA ILE A 171 -5.66 15.82 -10.03
C ILE A 171 -5.06 16.17 -8.68
N THR A 172 -5.83 15.91 -7.62
CA THR A 172 -5.46 16.15 -6.22
C THR A 172 -5.05 14.84 -5.55
N ASP A 173 -4.56 14.91 -4.31
CA ASP A 173 -4.18 13.71 -3.57
C ASP A 173 -5.37 12.74 -3.36
N GLU A 174 -6.61 13.27 -3.25
CA GLU A 174 -7.82 12.48 -3.00
C GLU A 174 -8.31 11.71 -4.25
N ASN A 175 -8.17 12.30 -5.44
CA ASN A 175 -8.67 11.70 -6.69
C ASN A 175 -7.56 11.12 -7.58
N TYR A 176 -6.31 11.15 -7.11
CA TYR A 176 -5.13 10.79 -7.91
C TYR A 176 -5.23 9.39 -8.50
N LEU A 177 -5.46 8.38 -7.65
CA LEU A 177 -5.50 6.98 -8.11
C LEU A 177 -6.71 6.72 -9.00
N GLU A 178 -7.86 7.30 -8.69
CA GLU A 178 -9.07 7.17 -9.50
C GLU A 178 -8.84 7.71 -10.91
N ILE A 179 -8.29 8.94 -11.04
CA ILE A 179 -8.08 9.54 -12.35
C ILE A 179 -6.96 8.82 -13.13
N MET A 180 -5.88 8.43 -12.47
CA MET A 180 -4.84 7.65 -13.14
C MET A 180 -5.39 6.32 -13.66
N GLU A 181 -6.21 5.63 -12.88
CA GLU A 181 -6.87 4.40 -13.31
C GLU A 181 -7.82 4.64 -14.50
N LEU A 182 -8.57 5.74 -14.50
CA LEU A 182 -9.40 6.12 -15.64
C LEU A 182 -8.57 6.42 -16.91
N ILE A 183 -7.48 7.17 -16.79
CA ILE A 183 -6.58 7.46 -17.91
C ILE A 183 -5.99 6.17 -18.47
N TYR A 184 -5.59 5.22 -17.62
CA TYR A 184 -5.03 3.94 -18.08
C TYR A 184 -6.05 3.02 -18.75
N ASN A 185 -7.28 3.00 -18.25
CA ASN A 185 -8.33 2.12 -18.78
C ASN A 185 -9.03 2.71 -20.03
N TYR A 186 -9.10 4.04 -20.13
CA TYR A 186 -9.81 4.76 -21.19
C TYR A 186 -8.96 5.88 -21.80
N PRO A 187 -7.74 5.58 -22.27
CA PRO A 187 -6.78 6.60 -22.70
C PRO A 187 -7.29 7.49 -23.82
N SER A 188 -8.09 6.92 -24.75
CA SER A 188 -8.69 7.66 -25.87
C SER A 188 -9.65 8.76 -25.42
N GLN A 189 -10.30 8.58 -24.28
CA GLN A 189 -11.26 9.57 -23.74
C GLN A 189 -10.57 10.74 -23.03
N PHE A 190 -9.29 10.54 -22.66
CA PHE A 190 -8.48 11.58 -22.05
C PHE A 190 -7.56 12.29 -23.06
N ALA A 191 -7.36 11.73 -24.24
CA ALA A 191 -6.58 12.37 -25.29
C ALA A 191 -7.12 13.76 -25.61
N GLY A 192 -6.24 14.77 -25.64
CA GLY A 192 -6.60 16.18 -25.81
C GLY A 192 -7.11 16.90 -24.56
N LYS A 193 -7.37 16.19 -23.44
CA LYS A 193 -7.73 16.85 -22.18
C LYS A 193 -6.47 17.39 -21.48
N ARG A 194 -6.65 18.53 -20.84
CA ARG A 194 -5.58 19.16 -20.06
C ARG A 194 -5.66 18.68 -18.62
N ILE A 195 -4.55 18.20 -18.07
CA ILE A 195 -4.46 17.74 -16.70
C ILE A 195 -3.40 18.50 -15.92
N SER A 196 -3.57 18.58 -14.61
CA SER A 196 -2.55 19.15 -13.71
C SER A 196 -2.42 18.24 -12.48
N TYR A 197 -1.18 17.84 -12.15
CA TYR A 197 -0.91 17.01 -10.98
C TYR A 197 0.50 17.20 -10.45
N LYS A 198 0.69 16.82 -9.18
CA LYS A 198 1.96 16.86 -8.44
C LYS A 198 2.53 15.45 -8.29
N GLY A 199 3.83 15.32 -8.51
CA GLY A 199 4.55 14.06 -8.32
C GLY A 199 6.05 14.25 -8.26
N PHE A 200 6.77 13.15 -8.06
CA PHE A 200 8.23 13.13 -8.17
C PHE A 200 8.67 12.65 -9.55
N VAL A 201 9.79 13.18 -10.02
CA VAL A 201 10.38 12.82 -11.31
C VAL A 201 11.15 11.51 -11.17
N TYR A 202 10.97 10.64 -12.15
CA TYR A 202 11.77 9.44 -12.36
C TYR A 202 12.32 9.42 -13.79
N ASN A 203 13.64 9.31 -13.89
CA ASN A 203 14.37 9.25 -15.16
C ASN A 203 14.71 7.79 -15.48
N SER A 204 13.99 7.19 -16.40
CA SER A 204 14.28 5.84 -16.91
C SER A 204 15.31 5.91 -18.02
N LYS A 205 16.51 5.39 -17.76
CA LYS A 205 17.57 5.36 -18.75
C LYS A 205 17.33 4.25 -19.77
N ARG A 206 17.36 4.60 -21.05
CA ARG A 206 17.47 3.66 -22.18
C ARG A 206 18.81 3.84 -22.85
N GLU A 207 19.16 2.93 -23.78
CA GLU A 207 20.45 2.94 -24.47
C GLU A 207 20.77 4.29 -25.17
N GLU A 208 19.75 4.94 -25.76
CA GLU A 208 19.93 6.20 -26.53
C GLU A 208 19.09 7.37 -25.99
N SER A 209 18.28 7.19 -24.95
CA SER A 209 17.36 8.23 -24.47
C SER A 209 17.07 8.08 -22.98
N VAL A 210 16.57 9.15 -22.40
CA VAL A 210 16.04 9.17 -21.02
C VAL A 210 14.56 9.48 -21.12
N ASP A 211 13.74 8.53 -20.65
CA ASP A 211 12.31 8.74 -20.51
C ASP A 211 12.01 9.30 -19.13
N GLN A 212 11.24 10.36 -19.08
CA GLN A 212 10.89 11.03 -17.84
C GLN A 212 9.45 10.71 -17.45
N PHE A 213 9.26 10.34 -16.20
CA PHE A 213 7.96 10.07 -15.64
C PHE A 213 7.72 10.97 -14.43
N VAL A 214 6.49 11.33 -14.20
CA VAL A 214 6.07 11.99 -12.96
C VAL A 214 5.13 11.06 -12.21
N PHE A 215 5.57 10.59 -11.05
CA PHE A 215 4.94 9.52 -10.28
C PHE A 215 4.50 9.97 -8.88
N ARG A 216 3.54 9.24 -8.32
CA ARG A 216 3.25 9.18 -6.89
C ARG A 216 3.20 7.72 -6.44
N PHE A 217 3.58 7.48 -5.19
CA PHE A 217 3.32 6.18 -4.58
C PHE A 217 1.87 6.10 -4.13
N GLY A 218 1.18 5.05 -4.56
CA GLY A 218 -0.21 4.82 -4.23
C GLY A 218 -0.38 3.57 -3.37
N ILE A 219 -1.21 3.66 -2.35
CA ILE A 219 -1.60 2.53 -1.49
C ILE A 219 -3.07 2.24 -1.73
N ILE A 220 -3.38 1.00 -2.15
CA ILE A 220 -4.76 0.57 -2.38
C ILE A 220 -5.38 0.16 -1.04
N HIS A 221 -4.88 -0.89 -0.38
CA HIS A 221 -5.30 -1.32 0.95
C HIS A 221 -4.16 -1.19 1.96
N CYS A 222 -2.96 -1.69 1.63
CA CYS A 222 -1.79 -1.65 2.48
C CYS A 222 -0.50 -1.57 1.64
N VAL A 223 0.64 -1.43 2.29
CA VAL A 223 1.95 -1.34 1.64
C VAL A 223 2.28 -2.55 0.74
N ALA A 224 1.68 -3.70 0.99
CA ALA A 224 1.90 -4.90 0.17
C ALA A 224 1.31 -4.77 -1.24
N ASP A 225 0.25 -4.00 -1.41
CA ASP A 225 -0.39 -3.70 -2.70
C ASP A 225 -0.12 -2.27 -3.18
N SER A 226 0.92 -1.63 -2.63
CA SER A 226 1.38 -0.32 -3.08
C SER A 226 2.09 -0.40 -4.43
N GLY A 227 1.98 0.66 -5.20
CA GLY A 227 2.63 0.80 -6.50
C GLY A 227 2.95 2.25 -6.83
N VAL A 228 3.60 2.45 -7.97
CA VAL A 228 3.83 3.78 -8.55
C VAL A 228 2.80 4.06 -9.63
N PHE A 229 2.22 5.25 -9.56
CA PHE A 229 1.17 5.72 -10.47
C PHE A 229 1.57 7.08 -11.03
N GLY A 230 1.43 7.26 -12.34
CA GLY A 230 1.75 8.50 -13.02
C GLY A 230 1.93 8.26 -14.51
N LEU A 231 2.42 9.23 -15.24
CA LEU A 231 2.47 9.22 -16.70
C LEU A 231 3.88 9.52 -17.20
N LEU A 232 4.18 9.03 -18.39
CA LEU A 232 5.31 9.50 -19.17
C LEU A 232 5.08 10.97 -19.51
N VAL A 233 6.08 11.80 -19.34
CA VAL A 233 5.98 13.23 -19.55
C VAL A 233 7.03 13.72 -20.55
N HIS A 234 6.64 14.65 -21.38
CA HIS A 234 7.54 15.37 -22.26
C HIS A 234 7.65 16.80 -21.75
N PHE A 235 8.75 17.10 -21.06
CA PHE A 235 9.01 18.44 -20.58
C PHE A 235 9.39 19.40 -21.71
N PRO A 236 9.16 20.71 -21.56
CA PRO A 236 9.69 21.71 -22.47
C PRO A 236 11.21 21.60 -22.64
N GLU A 237 11.72 21.96 -23.79
CA GLU A 237 13.16 22.02 -24.06
C GLU A 237 13.88 22.83 -22.98
N HIS A 238 15.09 22.38 -22.61
CA HIS A 238 15.94 22.97 -21.56
C HIS A 238 15.51 22.76 -20.11
N THR A 239 14.49 21.97 -19.84
CA THR A 239 14.08 21.62 -18.49
C THR A 239 14.75 20.33 -18.06
N GLN A 240 15.57 20.37 -16.99
CA GLN A 240 16.23 19.18 -16.44
C GLN A 240 15.82 18.97 -14.99
N PHE A 241 15.27 17.81 -14.69
CA PHE A 241 14.95 17.36 -13.35
C PHE A 241 15.70 16.07 -13.05
N GLN A 242 16.09 15.90 -11.78
CA GLN A 242 16.72 14.70 -11.28
C GLN A 242 15.67 13.74 -10.69
N ASN A 243 16.11 12.50 -10.45
CA ASN A 243 15.29 11.54 -9.72
C ASN A 243 14.92 12.11 -8.33
N ASN A 244 13.67 11.91 -7.92
CA ASN A 244 13.08 12.41 -6.68
C ASN A 244 12.83 13.93 -6.62
N ASP A 245 13.10 14.70 -7.68
CA ASP A 245 12.64 16.09 -7.74
C ASP A 245 11.11 16.12 -7.76
N TRP A 246 10.51 16.94 -6.91
CA TRP A 246 9.07 17.12 -6.86
C TRP A 246 8.66 18.26 -7.78
N VAL A 247 7.65 17.99 -8.58
CA VAL A 247 7.13 18.96 -9.55
C VAL A 247 5.60 18.93 -9.56
N THR A 248 5.02 20.08 -9.85
CA THR A 248 3.62 20.19 -10.28
C THR A 248 3.62 20.47 -11.78
N ILE A 249 3.06 19.59 -12.56
CA ILE A 249 2.96 19.72 -14.00
C ILE A 249 1.53 20.06 -14.43
N THR A 250 1.44 20.80 -15.54
CA THR A 250 0.19 21.02 -16.27
C THR A 250 0.49 20.79 -17.74
N GLY A 251 -0.33 20.01 -18.42
CA GLY A 251 -0.13 19.69 -19.81
C GLY A 251 -1.29 18.91 -20.41
N THR A 252 -1.20 18.64 -21.70
CA THR A 252 -2.22 17.94 -22.47
C THR A 252 -1.89 16.45 -22.56
N VAL A 253 -2.90 15.62 -22.33
CA VAL A 253 -2.77 14.16 -22.47
C VAL A 253 -2.76 13.80 -23.95
N GLU A 254 -1.77 13.00 -24.34
CA GLU A 254 -1.59 12.47 -25.69
C GLU A 254 -1.43 10.95 -25.64
N LEU A 255 -1.56 10.30 -26.78
CA LEU A 255 -1.24 8.89 -26.96
C LEU A 255 0.03 8.77 -27.78
N SER A 256 1.10 8.28 -27.15
CA SER A 256 2.39 8.12 -27.79
C SER A 256 2.82 6.66 -27.82
N TYR A 257 3.41 6.23 -28.95
CA TYR A 257 3.97 4.88 -29.05
C TYR A 257 5.20 4.77 -28.13
N TYR A 258 5.15 3.79 -27.21
CA TYR A 258 6.24 3.54 -26.29
C TYR A 258 6.94 2.22 -26.61
N PRO A 259 8.15 2.27 -27.21
CA PRO A 259 8.85 1.08 -27.71
C PRO A 259 9.05 -0.03 -26.68
N PRO A 260 9.37 0.24 -25.39
CA PRO A 260 9.53 -0.82 -24.41
C PRO A 260 8.28 -1.69 -24.21
N PHE A 261 7.09 -1.09 -24.40
CA PHE A 261 5.83 -1.82 -24.28
C PHE A 261 5.20 -2.19 -25.64
N LYS A 262 5.86 -1.83 -26.75
CA LYS A 262 5.38 -2.08 -28.12
C LYS A 262 3.93 -1.63 -28.37
N ARG A 263 3.51 -0.53 -27.76
CA ARG A 263 2.14 -0.02 -27.83
C ARG A 263 2.04 1.47 -27.54
N GLN A 264 0.86 2.02 -27.79
CA GLN A 264 0.53 3.38 -27.36
C GLN A 264 0.23 3.40 -25.87
N ILE A 265 0.75 4.41 -25.17
CA ILE A 265 0.48 4.71 -23.77
C ILE A 265 0.06 6.17 -23.62
N PRO A 266 -0.74 6.50 -22.59
CA PRO A 266 -1.02 7.90 -22.28
C PRO A 266 0.25 8.60 -21.81
N THR A 267 0.51 9.75 -22.42
CA THR A 267 1.64 10.64 -22.12
C THR A 267 1.14 12.04 -21.85
N VAL A 268 1.96 12.89 -21.27
CA VAL A 268 1.61 14.30 -21.04
C VAL A 268 2.61 15.19 -21.75
N GLN A 269 2.14 15.97 -22.71
CA GLN A 269 2.90 17.08 -23.25
C GLN A 269 2.81 18.23 -22.24
N VAL A 270 3.89 18.45 -21.53
CA VAL A 270 3.94 19.44 -20.43
C VAL A 270 4.00 20.84 -21.00
N GLU A 271 3.05 21.68 -20.62
CA GLU A 271 2.98 23.10 -21.01
C GLU A 271 3.58 23.99 -19.92
N LYS A 272 3.38 23.58 -18.67
CA LYS A 272 3.87 24.32 -17.48
C LYS A 272 4.36 23.31 -16.44
N VAL A 273 5.55 23.60 -15.90
CA VAL A 273 6.10 22.85 -14.77
C VAL A 273 6.53 23.84 -13.69
N ILE A 274 6.29 23.48 -12.45
CA ILE A 274 6.70 24.23 -11.27
C ILE A 274 7.47 23.24 -10.38
N ALA A 275 8.73 23.59 -10.06
CA ALA A 275 9.47 22.87 -9.03
C ALA A 275 8.77 23.06 -7.68
N ASP A 276 8.56 21.96 -6.97
CA ASP A 276 7.78 21.94 -5.74
C ASP A 276 8.53 21.18 -4.65
N GLN A 277 8.06 21.25 -3.42
CA GLN A 277 8.59 20.46 -2.32
C GLN A 277 7.79 19.18 -2.15
N ALA A 278 8.46 18.14 -1.64
CA ALA A 278 7.78 16.92 -1.25
C ALA A 278 6.66 17.23 -0.26
N PRO A 279 5.44 16.74 -0.47
CA PRO A 279 4.37 16.91 0.49
C PRO A 279 4.69 16.15 1.77
N LYS A 280 4.11 16.56 2.90
CA LYS A 280 4.30 15.87 4.18
C LYS A 280 3.91 14.38 4.08
N ASN A 281 2.82 14.11 3.36
CA ASN A 281 2.44 12.75 3.00
C ASN A 281 2.74 12.54 1.50
N GLN A 282 3.72 11.71 1.21
CA GLN A 282 4.16 11.43 -0.16
C GLN A 282 3.29 10.39 -0.87
N TYR A 283 2.35 9.77 -0.15
CA TYR A 283 1.48 8.73 -0.66
C TYR A 283 0.12 9.30 -1.07
N VAL A 284 -0.48 8.64 -2.03
CA VAL A 284 -1.89 8.82 -2.41
C VAL A 284 -2.65 7.53 -2.14
N TYR A 285 -3.93 7.63 -1.88
CA TYR A 285 -4.73 6.49 -1.44
C TYR A 285 -5.92 6.31 -2.35
N ARG A 286 -6.31 5.05 -2.56
CA ARG A 286 -7.55 4.78 -3.25
C ARG A 286 -8.73 5.11 -2.33
N SER A 287 -9.66 5.93 -2.84
CA SER A 287 -10.99 6.11 -2.28
C SER A 287 -11.91 5.00 -2.79
N PHE A 288 -12.73 4.42 -1.91
CA PHE A 288 -13.68 3.35 -2.23
C PHE A 288 -15.11 3.87 -2.31
#